data_72306dd13b709dfb0c9be1b3891edba7
#
_entry.id   72306dd13b709dfb0c9be1b3891edba7
#
_cell.length_a   1.000
_cell.length_b   1.000
_cell.length_c   1.000
_cell.angle_alpha   90.00
_cell.angle_beta   90.00
_cell.angle_gamma   90.00
#
_symmetry.space_group_name_H-M   'P 1'
#
loop_
_entity.id
_entity.type
_entity.pdbx_description
1 polymer ?
#
loop_
_entity_poly.entity_id
_entity_poly.type
_entity_poly.pdbx_seq_one_letter_code
_entity_poly.pdbx_strand_id
1 'polypeptide(L)'
;MSSTQKLIKYVAVLFGLLLSFSIIFSIVEGIGGIFRALINTDNSTFETRVISEDFNDTINDIDIDLSSSNLIIKKGDKVLVESNSKSVKYKIDGTTLKIKDSKSSLINGTDSSVIVYIPDDVKLDKLNIDIGAGYLTAESVNVKKLDLNLGAGSTTIDNLISDDTDIDTGAGSFTINSGSISNLDLDIGVGRTVITAGINGNSSIDTGIGSLTLNLPNSGFYTFDVDKGLGRVIINDDEIFNDKIVGDGINTIKLSGGIGDIIVSFDK
;
A
#
# COMPACT_ATOMS: atom_id res chain seq x y z
N MET A 1 7.01 -18.55 38.91
CA MET A 1 6.32 -19.45 37.96
C MET A 1 7.05 -20.78 37.93
N SER A 2 6.33 -21.88 38.09
CA SER A 2 6.92 -23.23 37.96
C SER A 2 7.36 -23.49 36.50
N SER A 3 8.27 -24.42 36.29
CA SER A 3 8.73 -24.82 34.95
C SER A 3 7.57 -25.23 34.06
N THR A 4 6.54 -25.86 34.62
CA THR A 4 5.32 -26.25 33.89
C THR A 4 4.49 -25.07 33.44
N GLN A 5 4.38 -24.01 34.25
CA GLN A 5 3.65 -22.77 33.86
C GLN A 5 4.38 -22.00 32.75
N LYS A 6 5.71 -21.99 32.75
CA LYS A 6 6.51 -21.41 31.67
C LYS A 6 6.30 -22.18 30.36
N LEU A 7 6.33 -23.52 30.44
CA LEU A 7 6.10 -24.39 29.27
C LEU A 7 4.72 -24.14 28.67
N ILE A 8 3.67 -24.10 29.48
CA ILE A 8 2.29 -23.85 29.00
C ILE A 8 2.19 -22.48 28.35
N LYS A 9 2.82 -21.44 28.93
CA LYS A 9 2.86 -20.10 28.33
C LYS A 9 3.53 -20.09 26.94
N TYR A 10 4.69 -20.73 26.81
CA TYR A 10 5.39 -20.77 25.52
C TYR A 10 4.63 -21.59 24.47
N VAL A 11 4.00 -22.69 24.87
CA VAL A 11 3.15 -23.51 23.98
C VAL A 11 1.93 -22.71 23.52
N ALA A 12 1.28 -21.94 24.41
CA ALA A 12 0.14 -21.11 24.05
C ALA A 12 0.51 -19.96 23.10
N VAL A 13 1.66 -19.30 23.33
CA VAL A 13 2.19 -18.27 22.44
C VAL A 13 2.55 -18.86 21.08
N LEU A 14 3.24 -20.01 21.04
CA LEU A 14 3.59 -20.70 19.79
C LEU A 14 2.34 -21.10 19.02
N PHE A 15 1.33 -21.64 19.70
CA PHE A 15 0.07 -22.03 19.08
C PHE A 15 -0.70 -20.81 18.54
N GLY A 16 -0.71 -19.69 19.28
CA GLY A 16 -1.29 -18.43 18.80
C GLY A 16 -0.59 -17.91 17.56
N LEU A 17 0.74 -17.96 17.51
CA LEU A 17 1.52 -17.56 16.34
C LEU A 17 1.28 -18.48 15.15
N LEU A 18 1.21 -19.81 15.35
CA LEU A 18 0.91 -20.77 14.29
C LEU A 18 -0.49 -20.57 13.72
N LEU A 19 -1.47 -20.27 14.57
CA LEU A 19 -2.86 -20.03 14.17
C LEU A 19 -2.96 -18.72 13.36
N SER A 20 -2.29 -17.67 13.81
CA SER A 20 -2.20 -16.41 13.08
C SER A 20 -1.52 -16.60 11.72
N PHE A 21 -0.42 -17.35 11.67
CA PHE A 21 0.31 -17.65 10.43
C PHE A 21 -0.53 -18.50 9.46
N SER A 22 -1.31 -19.47 9.97
CA SER A 22 -2.21 -20.29 9.14
C SER A 22 -3.34 -19.48 8.53
N ILE A 23 -3.92 -18.54 9.29
CA ILE A 23 -4.97 -17.64 8.79
C ILE A 23 -4.41 -16.72 7.72
N ILE A 24 -3.24 -16.10 7.97
CA ILE A 24 -2.56 -15.22 7.02
C ILE A 24 -2.18 -15.98 5.75
N PHE A 25 -1.63 -17.18 5.87
CA PHE A 25 -1.24 -18.01 4.72
C PHE A 25 -2.45 -18.41 3.87
N SER A 26 -3.57 -18.74 4.51
CA SER A 26 -4.84 -19.03 3.81
C SER A 26 -5.40 -17.81 3.07
N ILE A 27 -5.24 -16.61 3.63
CA ILE A 27 -5.64 -15.35 2.98
C ILE A 27 -4.71 -15.11 1.78
N VAL A 28 -3.40 -15.23 1.94
CA VAL A 28 -2.41 -15.00 0.86
C VAL A 28 -2.55 -16.00 -0.29
N GLU A 29 -2.79 -17.30 0.01
CA GLU A 29 -3.04 -18.30 -1.05
C GLU A 29 -4.40 -18.10 -1.73
N GLY A 30 -5.44 -17.72 -0.98
CA GLY A 30 -6.74 -17.36 -1.53
C GLY A 30 -6.63 -16.18 -2.50
N ILE A 31 -5.86 -15.16 -2.14
CA ILE A 31 -5.58 -13.98 -2.94
C ILE A 31 -4.78 -14.33 -4.21
N GLY A 32 -3.74 -15.18 -4.10
CA GLY A 32 -2.95 -15.63 -5.25
C GLY A 32 -3.74 -16.48 -6.26
N GLY A 33 -4.73 -17.23 -5.81
CA GLY A 33 -5.66 -17.97 -6.67
C GLY A 33 -6.58 -17.07 -7.48
N ILE A 34 -7.08 -16.01 -6.86
CA ILE A 34 -7.93 -15.00 -7.51
C ILE A 34 -7.12 -14.22 -8.56
N PHE A 35 -5.88 -13.85 -8.27
CA PHE A 35 -4.99 -13.16 -9.20
C PHE A 35 -4.72 -13.98 -10.49
N ARG A 36 -4.53 -15.31 -10.38
CA ARG A 36 -4.41 -16.18 -11.55
C ARG A 36 -5.71 -16.30 -12.35
N ALA A 37 -6.85 -16.27 -11.70
CA ALA A 37 -8.16 -16.30 -12.36
C ALA A 37 -8.42 -15.00 -13.14
N LEU A 38 -8.02 -13.84 -12.61
CA LEU A 38 -8.19 -12.52 -13.26
C LEU A 38 -7.29 -12.33 -14.50
N ILE A 39 -6.10 -12.94 -14.53
CA ILE A 39 -5.20 -12.87 -15.72
C ILE A 39 -5.70 -13.79 -16.85
N ASN A 40 -6.47 -14.84 -16.56
CA ASN A 40 -6.89 -15.86 -17.52
C ASN A 40 -8.35 -15.76 -17.98
N THR A 41 -9.11 -14.77 -17.58
CA THR A 41 -10.46 -14.56 -18.09
C THR A 41 -10.49 -13.56 -19.24
N ASP A 42 -10.11 -14.01 -20.43
CA ASP A 42 -10.68 -13.52 -21.68
C ASP A 42 -12.22 -13.75 -21.63
N ASN A 43 -12.97 -12.70 -21.95
CA ASN A 43 -14.42 -12.69 -22.16
C ASN A 43 -15.38 -12.65 -20.94
N SER A 44 -15.19 -11.77 -19.99
CA SER A 44 -16.35 -11.17 -19.33
C SER A 44 -16.72 -9.89 -20.08
N THR A 45 -17.87 -9.86 -20.70
CA THR A 45 -18.51 -8.64 -21.21
C THR A 45 -18.74 -7.71 -20.02
N PHE A 46 -17.79 -6.79 -19.81
CA PHE A 46 -18.01 -5.67 -18.92
C PHE A 46 -19.20 -4.89 -19.49
N GLU A 47 -20.32 -4.90 -18.84
CA GLU A 47 -21.27 -3.83 -19.02
C GLU A 47 -20.63 -2.57 -18.44
N THR A 48 -19.78 -1.97 -19.24
CA THR A 48 -19.09 -0.71 -18.94
C THR A 48 -20.18 0.34 -18.80
N ARG A 49 -20.59 0.62 -17.59
CA ARG A 49 -21.35 1.83 -17.32
C ARG A 49 -20.33 2.95 -17.26
N VAL A 50 -19.94 3.44 -18.44
CA VAL A 50 -19.12 4.65 -18.55
C VAL A 50 -19.92 5.77 -17.92
N ILE A 51 -19.51 6.19 -16.75
CA ILE A 51 -19.97 7.41 -16.13
C ILE A 51 -19.01 8.50 -16.65
N SER A 52 -19.17 8.86 -17.93
CA SER A 52 -18.49 10.01 -18.48
C SER A 52 -19.40 11.20 -18.35
N GLU A 53 -19.36 11.90 -17.23
CA GLU A 53 -19.72 13.31 -17.25
C GLU A 53 -18.48 14.07 -17.71
N ASP A 54 -18.64 14.93 -18.70
CA ASP A 54 -17.62 15.93 -19.05
C ASP A 54 -17.53 16.89 -17.86
N PHE A 55 -16.55 16.62 -16.99
CA PHE A 55 -16.25 17.52 -15.88
C PHE A 55 -15.64 18.78 -16.45
N ASN A 56 -16.47 19.82 -16.65
CA ASN A 56 -16.00 21.17 -16.98
C ASN A 56 -15.28 21.83 -15.80
N ASP A 57 -15.31 21.18 -14.61
CA ASP A 57 -14.70 21.67 -13.40
C ASP A 57 -13.33 21.01 -13.19
N THR A 58 -12.35 21.78 -12.74
CA THR A 58 -11.03 21.27 -12.40
C THR A 58 -11.15 20.38 -11.15
N ILE A 59 -10.86 19.08 -11.27
CA ILE A 59 -10.76 18.16 -10.14
C ILE A 59 -9.36 18.29 -9.56
N ASN A 60 -9.27 18.75 -8.32
CA ASN A 60 -8.01 18.89 -7.58
C ASN A 60 -7.84 17.77 -6.53
N ASP A 61 -8.96 17.24 -6.03
CA ASP A 61 -8.98 16.25 -4.97
C ASP A 61 -9.78 15.03 -5.40
N ILE A 62 -9.31 13.85 -4.99
CA ILE A 62 -10.03 12.59 -5.19
C ILE A 62 -10.12 11.86 -3.85
N ASP A 63 -11.34 11.46 -3.46
CA ASP A 63 -11.68 10.75 -2.23
C ASP A 63 -12.38 9.43 -2.57
N ILE A 64 -11.71 8.30 -2.32
CA ILE A 64 -12.13 6.96 -2.70
C ILE A 64 -12.30 6.12 -1.43
N ASP A 65 -13.50 5.60 -1.20
CA ASP A 65 -13.87 4.76 -0.04
C ASP A 65 -14.55 3.48 -0.55
N LEU A 66 -13.80 2.38 -0.58
CA LEU A 66 -14.21 1.10 -1.13
C LEU A 66 -14.13 0.01 -0.06
N SER A 67 -15.27 -0.59 0.28
CA SER A 67 -15.34 -1.65 1.29
C SER A 67 -14.67 -2.94 0.82
N SER A 68 -14.96 -3.35 -0.44
CA SER A 68 -14.40 -4.58 -1.02
C SER A 68 -14.44 -4.53 -2.55
N SER A 69 -13.58 -3.73 -3.14
CA SER A 69 -13.51 -3.54 -4.59
C SER A 69 -12.07 -3.39 -5.04
N ASN A 70 -11.79 -3.79 -6.27
CA ASN A 70 -10.51 -3.55 -6.88
C ASN A 70 -10.47 -2.15 -7.46
N LEU A 71 -9.42 -1.39 -7.14
CA LEU A 71 -9.18 -0.05 -7.67
C LEU A 71 -8.02 -0.08 -8.66
N ILE A 72 -8.25 0.50 -9.83
CA ILE A 72 -7.23 0.64 -10.86
C ILE A 72 -7.14 2.12 -11.21
N ILE A 73 -5.97 2.73 -11.00
CA ILE A 73 -5.68 4.09 -11.42
C ILE A 73 -4.86 4.03 -12.69
N LYS A 74 -5.36 4.63 -13.76
CA LYS A 74 -4.73 4.65 -15.08
C LYS A 74 -4.47 6.07 -15.56
N LYS A 75 -3.53 6.17 -16.47
CA LYS A 75 -3.33 7.40 -17.24
C LYS A 75 -4.49 7.63 -18.20
N GLY A 76 -4.91 8.86 -18.34
CA GLY A 76 -5.99 9.26 -19.24
C GLY A 76 -5.85 10.68 -19.74
N ASP A 77 -6.71 11.09 -20.67
CA ASP A 77 -6.73 12.46 -21.20
C ASP A 77 -7.55 13.41 -20.30
N LYS A 78 -8.40 12.83 -19.44
CA LYS A 78 -9.25 13.54 -18.49
C LYS A 78 -9.53 12.68 -17.27
N VAL A 79 -9.98 13.29 -16.17
CA VAL A 79 -10.47 12.53 -15.01
C VAL A 79 -11.76 11.82 -15.42
N LEU A 80 -11.77 10.49 -15.30
CA LEU A 80 -12.88 9.64 -15.67
C LEU A 80 -12.98 8.48 -14.69
N VAL A 81 -14.20 8.05 -14.37
CA VAL A 81 -14.45 6.88 -13.52
C VAL A 81 -15.27 5.85 -14.28
N GLU A 82 -14.80 4.61 -14.28
CA GLU A 82 -15.51 3.46 -14.80
C GLU A 82 -15.71 2.42 -13.70
N SER A 83 -16.85 1.74 -13.70
CA SER A 83 -17.07 0.62 -12.78
C SER A 83 -17.98 -0.43 -13.40
N ASN A 84 -17.70 -1.70 -13.11
CA ASN A 84 -18.56 -2.83 -13.45
C ASN A 84 -19.67 -3.07 -12.41
N SER A 85 -19.69 -2.32 -11.31
CA SER A 85 -20.63 -2.51 -10.20
C SER A 85 -21.63 -1.36 -10.09
N LYS A 86 -22.92 -1.72 -9.95
CA LYS A 86 -23.99 -0.76 -9.66
C LYS A 86 -23.94 -0.20 -8.22
N SER A 87 -23.17 -0.84 -7.34
CA SER A 87 -22.99 -0.39 -5.95
C SER A 87 -22.03 0.80 -5.85
N VAL A 88 -21.16 1.00 -6.82
CA VAL A 88 -20.24 2.13 -6.87
C VAL A 88 -21.00 3.39 -7.25
N LYS A 89 -20.84 4.41 -6.45
CA LYS A 89 -21.41 5.75 -6.65
C LYS A 89 -20.30 6.79 -6.62
N TYR A 90 -20.47 7.83 -7.40
CA TYR A 90 -19.57 8.98 -7.38
C TYR A 90 -20.37 10.27 -7.21
N LYS A 91 -19.72 11.28 -6.69
CA LYS A 91 -20.27 12.62 -6.51
C LYS A 91 -19.12 13.63 -6.60
N ILE A 92 -19.39 14.75 -7.25
CA ILE A 92 -18.50 15.92 -7.19
C ILE A 92 -19.02 16.86 -6.11
N ASP A 93 -18.10 17.36 -5.30
CA ASP A 93 -18.35 18.29 -4.21
C ASP A 93 -17.28 19.39 -4.28
N GLY A 94 -17.62 20.48 -4.95
CA GLY A 94 -16.64 21.51 -5.33
C GLY A 94 -15.61 20.94 -6.32
N THR A 95 -14.33 20.94 -5.95
CA THR A 95 -13.22 20.38 -6.73
C THR A 95 -12.88 18.93 -6.34
N THR A 96 -13.66 18.30 -5.47
CA THR A 96 -13.41 16.95 -4.96
C THR A 96 -14.30 15.93 -5.65
N LEU A 97 -13.70 14.95 -6.31
CA LEU A 97 -14.37 13.75 -6.79
C LEU A 97 -14.43 12.71 -5.68
N LYS A 98 -15.62 12.37 -5.21
CA LYS A 98 -15.87 11.35 -4.19
C LYS A 98 -16.40 10.07 -4.85
N ILE A 99 -15.75 8.94 -4.58
CA ILE A 99 -16.11 7.62 -5.10
C ILE A 99 -16.30 6.69 -3.91
N LYS A 100 -17.48 6.06 -3.83
CA LYS A 100 -17.81 5.15 -2.73
C LYS A 100 -18.55 3.92 -3.24
N ASP A 101 -18.28 2.76 -2.64
CA ASP A 101 -19.17 1.63 -2.81
C ASP A 101 -20.17 1.55 -1.66
N SER A 102 -21.44 1.28 -2.00
CA SER A 102 -22.48 1.09 -1.01
C SER A 102 -22.56 -0.39 -0.62
N LYS A 103 -21.68 -0.82 0.30
CA LYS A 103 -21.71 -2.07 1.06
C LYS A 103 -21.61 -3.41 0.32
N SER A 104 -20.56 -4.14 0.76
CA SER A 104 -20.60 -5.59 1.01
C SER A 104 -21.22 -6.46 -0.06
N SER A 105 -20.56 -6.57 -1.19
CA SER A 105 -20.76 -7.67 -2.13
C SER A 105 -20.04 -8.97 -1.70
N LEU A 106 -19.68 -9.12 -0.44
CA LEU A 106 -19.12 -10.37 0.10
C LEU A 106 -20.07 -11.59 -0.08
N ILE A 107 -21.34 -11.35 -0.41
CA ILE A 107 -22.37 -12.40 -0.53
C ILE A 107 -22.67 -12.79 -1.98
N ASN A 108 -22.32 -11.99 -2.98
CA ASN A 108 -22.75 -12.21 -4.37
C ASN A 108 -21.66 -12.54 -5.38
N GLY A 109 -20.41 -12.75 -4.97
CA GLY A 109 -19.36 -13.35 -5.82
C GLY A 109 -19.01 -12.60 -7.12
N THR A 110 -19.38 -11.34 -7.27
CA THR A 110 -18.97 -10.50 -8.39
C THR A 110 -17.85 -9.57 -7.95
N ASP A 111 -16.67 -9.78 -8.51
CA ASP A 111 -15.53 -8.89 -8.30
C ASP A 111 -15.88 -7.48 -8.75
N SER A 112 -16.13 -6.59 -7.80
CA SER A 112 -16.35 -5.17 -8.07
C SER A 112 -15.02 -4.52 -8.43
N SER A 113 -15.01 -3.76 -9.51
CA SER A 113 -13.84 -3.04 -9.98
C SER A 113 -14.19 -1.59 -10.30
N VAL A 114 -13.29 -0.70 -9.90
CA VAL A 114 -13.34 0.73 -10.18
C VAL A 114 -12.08 1.12 -10.92
N ILE A 115 -12.20 1.78 -12.05
CA ILE A 115 -11.09 2.33 -12.81
C ILE A 115 -11.21 3.86 -12.74
N VAL A 116 -10.15 4.52 -12.31
CA VAL A 116 -10.04 5.97 -12.28
C VAL A 116 -8.93 6.39 -13.24
N TYR A 117 -9.28 7.19 -14.22
CA TYR A 117 -8.32 7.77 -15.15
C TYR A 117 -7.92 9.15 -14.64
N ILE A 118 -6.62 9.44 -14.63
CA ILE A 118 -6.06 10.73 -14.22
C ILE A 118 -5.06 11.17 -15.29
N PRO A 119 -5.11 12.40 -15.79
CA PRO A 119 -4.11 12.91 -16.73
C PRO A 119 -2.71 12.97 -16.13
N ASP A 120 -1.69 12.65 -16.93
CA ASP A 120 -0.29 12.63 -16.48
C ASP A 120 0.26 13.99 -16.07
N ASP A 121 -0.27 15.06 -16.66
CA ASP A 121 0.12 16.45 -16.38
C ASP A 121 -0.58 17.06 -15.16
N VAL A 122 -1.53 16.32 -14.56
CA VAL A 122 -2.26 16.77 -13.37
C VAL A 122 -1.49 16.36 -12.12
N LYS A 123 -1.16 17.34 -11.28
CA LYS A 123 -0.76 17.11 -9.89
C LYS A 123 -1.97 17.39 -9.01
N LEU A 124 -2.53 16.33 -8.41
CA LEU A 124 -3.63 16.47 -7.46
C LEU A 124 -3.17 17.22 -6.20
N ASP A 125 -4.06 17.97 -5.58
CA ASP A 125 -3.81 18.55 -4.26
C ASP A 125 -3.92 17.46 -3.18
N LYS A 126 -4.94 16.61 -3.25
CA LYS A 126 -5.13 15.47 -2.34
C LYS A 126 -5.67 14.25 -3.07
N LEU A 127 -5.09 13.10 -2.72
CA LEU A 127 -5.62 11.78 -3.07
C LEU A 127 -5.81 10.97 -1.79
N ASN A 128 -7.06 10.67 -1.47
CA ASN A 128 -7.46 9.88 -0.32
C ASN A 128 -8.01 8.54 -0.81
N ILE A 129 -7.46 7.43 -0.36
CA ILE A 129 -7.86 6.08 -0.75
C ILE A 129 -8.04 5.23 0.49
N ASP A 130 -9.25 4.76 0.72
CA ASP A 130 -9.58 3.79 1.77
C ASP A 130 -10.16 2.53 1.10
N ILE A 131 -9.47 1.40 1.27
CA ILE A 131 -9.89 0.10 0.74
C ILE A 131 -9.90 -0.91 1.87
N GLY A 132 -11.08 -1.37 2.26
CA GLY A 132 -11.22 -2.38 3.31
C GLY A 132 -10.60 -3.71 2.92
N ALA A 133 -10.93 -4.23 1.74
CA ALA A 133 -10.31 -5.44 1.17
C ALA A 133 -10.31 -5.38 -0.36
N GLY A 134 -9.21 -5.74 -1.00
CA GLY A 134 -9.11 -5.75 -2.46
C GLY A 134 -7.70 -5.48 -2.99
N TYR A 135 -7.65 -5.03 -4.25
CA TYR A 135 -6.40 -4.71 -4.92
C TYR A 135 -6.40 -3.25 -5.34
N LEU A 136 -5.26 -2.61 -5.16
CA LEU A 136 -4.97 -1.32 -5.78
C LEU A 136 -3.83 -1.51 -6.79
N THR A 137 -4.08 -1.10 -8.04
CA THR A 137 -3.03 -0.98 -9.05
C THR A 137 -3.07 0.43 -9.61
N ALA A 138 -1.92 1.13 -9.61
CA ALA A 138 -1.82 2.47 -10.16
C ALA A 138 -0.62 2.56 -11.11
N GLU A 139 -0.84 3.05 -12.34
CA GLU A 139 0.22 3.30 -13.32
C GLU A 139 1.08 4.51 -12.92
N SER A 140 0.43 5.58 -12.48
CA SER A 140 1.12 6.78 -12.02
C SER A 140 0.23 7.57 -11.06
N VAL A 141 0.83 8.08 -10.00
CA VAL A 141 0.20 8.98 -9.03
C VAL A 141 1.11 10.18 -8.83
N ASN A 142 0.58 11.37 -9.10
CA ASN A 142 1.27 12.64 -8.88
C ASN A 142 0.37 13.52 -7.99
N VAL A 143 0.78 13.76 -6.76
CA VAL A 143 -0.07 14.38 -5.74
C VAL A 143 0.75 15.20 -4.74
N LYS A 144 0.16 16.25 -4.16
CA LYS A 144 0.79 16.95 -3.04
C LYS A 144 0.62 16.16 -1.74
N LYS A 145 -0.58 15.65 -1.47
CA LYS A 145 -0.85 14.83 -0.28
C LYS A 145 -1.53 13.52 -0.66
N LEU A 146 -0.87 12.40 -0.36
CA LEU A 146 -1.42 11.05 -0.42
C LEU A 146 -1.80 10.57 0.99
N ASP A 147 -2.99 9.99 1.12
CA ASP A 147 -3.47 9.29 2.30
C ASP A 147 -4.06 7.96 1.82
N LEU A 148 -3.39 6.85 2.12
CA LEU A 148 -3.74 5.53 1.61
C LEU A 148 -3.90 4.53 2.75
N ASN A 149 -5.12 4.04 2.93
CA ASN A 149 -5.47 3.01 3.90
C ASN A 149 -5.87 1.72 3.18
N LEU A 150 -5.16 0.63 3.40
CA LEU A 150 -5.47 -0.69 2.87
C LEU A 150 -5.63 -1.70 4.00
N GLY A 151 -6.86 -2.18 4.24
CA GLY A 151 -7.14 -3.15 5.29
C GLY A 151 -6.55 -4.53 4.97
N ALA A 152 -6.94 -5.15 3.86
CA ALA A 152 -6.38 -6.44 3.43
C ALA A 152 -6.29 -6.53 1.91
N GLY A 153 -5.16 -6.97 1.38
CA GLY A 153 -5.01 -7.15 -0.06
C GLY A 153 -3.62 -6.86 -0.61
N SER A 154 -3.58 -6.31 -1.82
CA SER A 154 -2.32 -6.00 -2.47
C SER A 154 -2.38 -4.64 -3.16
N THR A 155 -1.36 -3.84 -2.95
CA THR A 155 -1.16 -2.56 -3.64
C THR A 155 0.09 -2.63 -4.51
N THR A 156 -0.03 -2.16 -5.74
CA THR A 156 1.10 -1.92 -6.65
C THR A 156 0.95 -0.56 -7.28
N ILE A 157 1.94 0.32 -7.08
CA ILE A 157 2.03 1.64 -7.71
C ILE A 157 3.30 1.65 -8.55
N ASP A 158 3.15 1.83 -9.87
CA ASP A 158 4.31 1.80 -10.76
C ASP A 158 5.15 3.08 -10.62
N ASN A 159 4.50 4.23 -10.49
CA ASN A 159 5.21 5.50 -10.25
C ASN A 159 4.45 6.38 -9.25
N LEU A 160 5.09 6.74 -8.13
CA LEU A 160 4.53 7.63 -7.11
C LEU A 160 5.38 8.89 -6.96
N ILE A 161 4.77 10.03 -7.18
CA ILE A 161 5.36 11.35 -6.87
C ILE A 161 4.46 12.02 -5.84
N SER A 162 4.96 12.24 -4.63
CA SER A 162 4.19 12.82 -3.53
C SER A 162 5.04 13.74 -2.66
N ASP A 163 4.45 14.87 -2.21
CA ASP A 163 5.13 15.83 -1.33
C ASP A 163 4.91 15.51 0.16
N ASP A 164 3.78 14.86 0.50
CA ASP A 164 3.42 14.41 1.86
C ASP A 164 2.65 13.10 1.73
N THR A 165 3.07 12.07 2.46
CA THR A 165 2.61 10.70 2.18
C THR A 165 2.35 9.95 3.48
N ASP A 166 1.11 9.52 3.65
CA ASP A 166 0.61 8.75 4.79
C ASP A 166 0.03 7.43 4.26
N ILE A 167 0.58 6.30 4.69
CA ILE A 167 0.21 4.98 4.19
C ILE A 167 0.07 3.99 5.33
N ASP A 168 -1.14 3.48 5.51
CA ASP A 168 -1.45 2.39 6.43
C ASP A 168 -1.77 1.10 5.67
N THR A 169 -1.03 0.04 5.97
CA THR A 169 -1.31 -1.29 5.39
C THR A 169 -1.62 -2.31 6.47
N GLY A 170 -2.79 -2.95 6.40
CA GLY A 170 -3.20 -3.98 7.36
C GLY A 170 -2.52 -5.32 7.08
N ALA A 171 -3.02 -6.11 6.12
CA ALA A 171 -2.46 -7.43 5.79
C ALA A 171 -2.33 -7.63 4.28
N GLY A 172 -1.14 -7.98 3.81
CA GLY A 172 -0.94 -8.28 2.39
C GLY A 172 0.40 -7.88 1.81
N SER A 173 0.40 -7.33 0.58
CA SER A 173 1.61 -6.87 -0.08
C SER A 173 1.47 -5.42 -0.55
N PHE A 174 2.53 -4.65 -0.38
CA PHE A 174 2.61 -3.27 -0.82
C PHE A 174 3.87 -3.06 -1.66
N THR A 175 3.73 -2.52 -2.86
CA THR A 175 4.85 -2.34 -3.78
C THR A 175 4.78 -0.98 -4.46
N ILE A 176 5.87 -0.23 -4.42
CA ILE A 176 6.11 0.96 -5.25
C ILE A 176 7.33 0.67 -6.12
N ASN A 177 7.15 0.76 -7.44
CA ASN A 177 8.18 0.39 -8.41
C ASN A 177 9.12 1.54 -8.77
N SER A 178 8.67 2.78 -8.68
CA SER A 178 9.47 3.97 -8.96
C SER A 178 8.86 5.23 -8.36
N GLY A 179 9.63 6.32 -8.29
CA GLY A 179 9.11 7.63 -7.94
C GLY A 179 9.96 8.45 -7.00
N SER A 180 9.32 9.47 -6.42
CA SER A 180 9.91 10.38 -5.43
C SER A 180 8.86 10.69 -4.37
N ILE A 181 9.10 10.21 -3.17
CA ILE A 181 8.17 10.26 -2.05
C ILE A 181 8.76 11.15 -0.98
N SER A 182 8.03 12.16 -0.54
CA SER A 182 8.51 13.05 0.51
C SER A 182 7.69 12.91 1.78
N ASN A 183 8.35 13.05 2.93
CA ASN A 183 7.75 13.02 4.26
C ASN A 183 6.83 11.79 4.44
N LEU A 184 7.39 10.60 4.16
CA LEU A 184 6.65 9.34 4.23
C LEU A 184 6.41 8.94 5.68
N ASP A 185 5.14 8.75 6.05
CA ASP A 185 4.71 8.00 7.22
C ASP A 185 4.08 6.68 6.74
N LEU A 186 4.69 5.55 7.10
CA LEU A 186 4.30 4.23 6.60
C LEU A 186 4.18 3.23 7.73
N ASP A 187 2.94 2.80 7.99
CA ASP A 187 2.63 1.75 8.94
C ASP A 187 2.31 0.43 8.22
N ILE A 188 3.11 -0.60 8.52
CA ILE A 188 2.98 -1.93 7.92
C ILE A 188 2.48 -2.91 8.97
N GLY A 189 1.27 -3.44 8.83
CA GLY A 189 0.73 -4.45 9.72
C GLY A 189 1.39 -5.81 9.53
N VAL A 190 0.92 -6.60 8.54
CA VAL A 190 1.43 -7.96 8.29
C VAL A 190 1.62 -8.20 6.80
N GLY A 191 2.85 -8.47 6.37
CA GLY A 191 3.06 -8.82 4.98
C GLY A 191 4.43 -8.48 4.39
N ARG A 192 4.43 -8.17 3.10
CA ARG A 192 5.64 -7.80 2.37
C ARG A 192 5.50 -6.40 1.80
N THR A 193 6.47 -5.55 2.07
CA THR A 193 6.58 -4.21 1.47
C THR A 193 7.86 -4.08 0.67
N VAL A 194 7.75 -3.56 -0.55
CA VAL A 194 8.88 -3.23 -1.42
C VAL A 194 8.71 -1.81 -1.95
N ILE A 195 9.66 -0.95 -1.70
CA ILE A 195 9.68 0.42 -2.21
C ILE A 195 10.96 0.63 -3.00
N THR A 196 10.81 0.93 -4.29
CA THR A 196 11.90 1.33 -5.18
C THR A 196 11.66 2.77 -5.60
N ALA A 197 12.11 3.73 -4.79
CA ALA A 197 11.88 5.17 -5.01
C ALA A 197 12.87 6.00 -4.19
N GLY A 198 13.02 7.27 -4.55
CA GLY A 198 13.67 8.25 -3.66
C GLY A 198 12.72 8.60 -2.51
N ILE A 199 13.20 8.51 -1.27
CA ILE A 199 12.48 8.96 -0.08
C ILE A 199 13.15 10.23 0.44
N ASN A 200 12.42 11.32 0.52
CA ASN A 200 12.97 12.65 0.81
C ASN A 200 12.37 13.24 2.09
N GLY A 201 13.14 14.12 2.72
CA GLY A 201 12.71 14.81 3.95
C GLY A 201 12.82 13.94 5.18
N ASN A 202 11.84 14.05 6.09
CA ASN A 202 11.79 13.28 7.33
C ASN A 202 10.67 12.24 7.22
N SER A 203 11.07 10.98 7.26
CA SER A 203 10.15 9.85 7.07
C SER A 203 10.19 8.89 8.25
N SER A 204 9.07 8.24 8.54
CA SER A 204 8.94 7.14 9.51
C SER A 204 8.40 5.91 8.80
N ILE A 205 8.98 4.76 9.11
CA ILE A 205 8.50 3.48 8.62
C ILE A 205 8.46 2.50 9.79
N ASP A 206 7.26 2.12 10.18
CA ASP A 206 6.99 1.19 11.24
C ASP A 206 6.55 -0.16 10.68
N THR A 207 7.23 -1.25 11.07
CA THR A 207 6.95 -2.58 10.55
C THR A 207 6.38 -3.48 11.64
N GLY A 208 5.22 -4.11 11.39
CA GLY A 208 4.63 -5.12 12.26
C GLY A 208 5.27 -6.50 12.07
N ILE A 209 4.68 -7.37 11.24
CA ILE A 209 5.19 -8.72 10.98
C ILE A 209 5.39 -8.92 9.48
N GLY A 210 6.61 -9.19 9.05
CA GLY A 210 6.88 -9.45 7.64
C GLY A 210 8.23 -8.97 7.15
N SER A 211 8.28 -8.45 5.94
CA SER A 211 9.53 -7.96 5.35
C SER A 211 9.35 -6.60 4.70
N LEU A 212 10.31 -5.74 4.93
CA LEU A 212 10.47 -4.45 4.24
C LEU A 212 11.73 -4.49 3.37
N THR A 213 11.60 -4.10 2.11
CA THR A 213 12.73 -3.88 1.21
C THR A 213 12.66 -2.46 0.67
N LEU A 214 13.69 -1.68 0.90
CA LEU A 214 13.88 -0.34 0.34
C LEU A 214 15.02 -0.39 -0.68
N ASN A 215 14.74 -0.04 -1.93
CA ASN A 215 15.72 0.17 -2.98
C ASN A 215 15.80 1.68 -3.24
N LEU A 216 16.82 2.33 -2.70
CA LEU A 216 16.94 3.77 -2.68
C LEU A 216 18.03 4.23 -3.65
N PRO A 217 17.93 5.44 -4.22
CA PRO A 217 19.08 6.02 -4.90
C PRO A 217 20.18 6.36 -3.89
N ASN A 218 21.38 6.46 -4.32
CA ASN A 218 22.62 6.92 -3.67
C ASN A 218 22.62 7.01 -2.12
N SER A 219 23.40 6.14 -1.47
CA SER A 219 23.49 6.03 0.01
C SER A 219 23.83 7.33 0.73
N GLY A 220 24.63 8.22 0.11
CA GLY A 220 25.03 9.51 0.71
C GLY A 220 23.91 10.52 0.93
N PHE A 221 22.70 10.22 0.49
CA PHE A 221 21.54 11.11 0.70
C PHE A 221 20.77 10.81 1.98
N TYR A 222 21.09 9.70 2.68
CA TYR A 222 20.24 9.18 3.75
C TYR A 222 20.94 9.08 5.11
N THR A 223 20.14 9.35 6.13
CA THR A 223 20.43 9.01 7.53
C THR A 223 19.30 8.10 8.02
N PHE A 224 19.66 6.93 8.56
CA PHE A 224 18.70 6.00 9.13
C PHE A 224 18.81 6.04 10.66
N ASP A 225 17.66 6.28 11.33
CA ASP A 225 17.51 6.09 12.75
C ASP A 225 16.81 4.75 12.98
N VAL A 226 17.58 3.75 13.40
CA VAL A 226 17.14 2.36 13.47
C VAL A 226 16.79 1.97 14.89
N ASP A 227 15.53 1.61 15.11
CA ASP A 227 14.99 0.93 16.29
C ASP A 227 14.74 -0.53 15.90
N LYS A 228 15.65 -1.43 16.30
CA LYS A 228 15.67 -2.81 15.83
C LYS A 228 14.71 -3.68 16.62
N GLY A 229 13.71 -4.25 15.94
CA GLY A 229 12.81 -5.26 16.49
C GLY A 229 13.41 -6.68 16.54
N LEU A 230 12.55 -7.69 16.33
CA LEU A 230 12.94 -9.10 16.24
C LEU A 230 13.10 -9.50 14.77
N GLY A 231 14.31 -9.51 14.28
CA GLY A 231 14.65 -9.81 12.89
C GLY A 231 15.98 -9.20 12.52
N ARG A 232 16.29 -9.20 11.23
CA ARG A 232 17.53 -8.61 10.74
C ARG A 232 17.23 -7.24 10.12
N VAL A 233 18.10 -6.29 10.39
CA VAL A 233 18.16 -5.03 9.65
C VAL A 233 19.47 -5.00 8.90
N ILE A 234 19.42 -4.90 7.58
CA ILE A 234 20.58 -4.88 6.69
C ILE A 234 20.52 -3.57 5.90
N ILE A 235 21.56 -2.76 6.00
CA ILE A 235 21.68 -1.49 5.26
C ILE A 235 22.97 -1.52 4.47
N ASN A 236 22.88 -1.48 3.14
CA ASN A 236 24.04 -1.53 2.23
C ASN A 236 24.96 -2.73 2.49
N ASP A 237 24.35 -3.93 2.60
CA ASP A 237 25.01 -5.22 2.91
C ASP A 237 25.55 -5.35 4.34
N ASP A 238 25.50 -4.28 5.17
CA ASP A 238 25.91 -4.32 6.58
C ASP A 238 24.74 -4.65 7.50
N GLU A 239 24.89 -5.71 8.33
CA GLU A 239 23.88 -6.06 9.33
C GLU A 239 23.97 -5.14 10.56
N ILE A 240 22.82 -4.62 10.97
CA ILE A 240 22.66 -3.73 12.13
C ILE A 240 22.20 -4.58 13.32
N PHE A 241 23.07 -4.69 14.33
CA PHE A 241 22.83 -5.56 15.49
C PHE A 241 22.10 -4.88 16.65
N ASN A 242 22.21 -3.57 16.78
CA ASN A 242 21.61 -2.77 17.87
C ASN A 242 21.01 -1.49 17.29
N ASP A 243 20.15 -0.86 18.05
CA ASP A 243 19.62 0.46 17.73
C ASP A 243 20.73 1.46 17.52
N LYS A 244 20.73 2.13 16.39
CA LYS A 244 21.76 3.13 16.05
C LYS A 244 21.37 4.01 14.87
N ILE A 245 22.07 5.13 14.77
CA ILE A 245 22.02 5.99 13.60
C ILE A 245 23.07 5.52 12.59
N VAL A 246 22.68 5.42 11.30
CA VAL A 246 23.52 5.00 10.17
C VAL A 246 23.44 6.03 9.06
N GLY A 247 24.59 6.51 8.58
CA GLY A 247 24.67 7.53 7.54
C GLY A 247 24.66 8.95 8.08
N ASP A 248 24.82 9.93 7.20
CA ASP A 248 24.91 11.37 7.49
C ASP A 248 24.25 12.24 6.40
N GLY A 249 23.34 11.64 5.62
CA GLY A 249 22.59 12.31 4.57
C GLY A 249 21.52 13.24 5.13
N ILE A 250 20.99 14.08 4.25
CA ILE A 250 19.98 15.10 4.60
C ILE A 250 18.58 14.55 4.75
N ASN A 251 18.28 13.39 4.15
CA ASN A 251 16.98 12.72 4.28
C ASN A 251 17.06 11.74 5.44
N THR A 252 16.17 11.91 6.41
CA THR A 252 16.13 11.05 7.59
C THR A 252 15.00 10.05 7.47
N ILE A 253 15.31 8.77 7.67
CA ILE A 253 14.33 7.70 7.71
C ILE A 253 14.43 7.01 9.07
N LYS A 254 13.41 7.15 9.89
CA LYS A 254 13.24 6.36 11.09
C LYS A 254 12.71 4.99 10.69
N LEU A 255 13.41 3.92 11.08
CA LEU A 255 13.03 2.54 10.81
C LEU A 255 12.74 1.84 12.13
N SER A 256 11.46 1.54 12.40
CA SER A 256 11.04 0.77 13.56
C SER A 256 10.73 -0.67 13.14
N GLY A 257 11.54 -1.61 13.62
CA GLY A 257 11.41 -3.02 13.29
C GLY A 257 10.44 -3.76 14.20
N GLY A 258 9.50 -4.51 13.62
CA GLY A 258 8.65 -5.49 14.32
C GLY A 258 9.29 -6.90 14.31
N ILE A 259 8.61 -7.88 13.69
CA ILE A 259 9.10 -9.25 13.53
C ILE A 259 9.33 -9.52 12.04
N GLY A 260 10.59 -9.64 11.64
CA GLY A 260 10.97 -9.90 10.25
C GLY A 260 12.17 -9.10 9.80
N ASP A 261 12.47 -9.16 8.49
CA ASP A 261 13.67 -8.56 7.96
C ASP A 261 13.40 -7.19 7.33
N ILE A 262 14.26 -6.22 7.59
CA ILE A 262 14.34 -4.93 6.90
C ILE A 262 15.65 -4.92 6.09
N ILE A 263 15.52 -4.71 4.78
CA ILE A 263 16.66 -4.67 3.86
C ILE A 263 16.64 -3.32 3.13
N VAL A 264 17.70 -2.58 3.23
CA VAL A 264 17.92 -1.31 2.50
C VAL A 264 19.09 -1.49 1.55
N SER A 265 18.82 -1.31 0.27
CA SER A 265 19.80 -1.37 -0.81
C SER A 265 19.87 -0.05 -1.56
N PHE A 266 20.98 0.23 -2.19
CA PHE A 266 21.17 1.45 -2.97
C PHE A 266 21.57 1.13 -4.40
N ASP A 267 21.09 1.96 -5.33
CA ASP A 267 21.55 1.91 -6.73
C ASP A 267 23.07 2.22 -6.78
N LYS A 268 23.78 1.47 -7.62
CA LYS A 268 25.22 1.61 -7.81
C LYS A 268 25.56 2.71 -8.81
#